data_a0fdabea667f412fafcd42cd987e0edf
#
_entry.id   a0fdabea667f412fafcd42cd987e0edf
#
_cell.length_a   1.000
_cell.length_b   1.000
_cell.length_c   1.000
_cell.angle_alpha   90.00
_cell.angle_beta   90.00
_cell.angle_gamma   90.00
#
_symmetry.space_group_name_H-M   'P 1'
#
loop_
_entity.id
_entity.type
_entity.pdbx_description
1 polymer ?
#
loop_
_entity_poly.entity_id
_entity_poly.type
_entity_poly.pdbx_seq_one_letter_code
_entity_poly.pdbx_strand_id
1 'polypeptide(L)'
;MAPIYLGEFEYAVLLATLHLDQDAYAVPIRELIESRTGRPVARGALYTALDRLEGKGCLRSRMGDPSDERGGKARRYFTVSAAGLKAIKATHGALANMTRGLETILEQS
;
A
#
# COMPACT_ATOMS: atom_id res chain seq x y z
N MET A 1 -6.31 -2.37 22.30
CA MET A 1 -5.88 -1.26 21.44
C MET A 1 -6.86 -1.02 20.32
N ALA A 2 -7.13 0.22 20.02
CA ALA A 2 -8.00 0.55 18.91
C ALA A 2 -7.36 0.11 17.59
N PRO A 3 -8.16 -0.38 16.64
CA PRO A 3 -7.63 -0.73 15.32
C PRO A 3 -7.15 0.52 14.58
N ILE A 4 -6.16 0.33 13.71
CA ILE A 4 -5.69 1.40 12.83
C ILE A 4 -6.56 1.39 11.58
N TYR A 5 -7.18 2.52 11.27
CA TYR A 5 -7.91 2.71 10.03
C TYR A 5 -7.04 3.54 9.10
N LEU A 6 -6.98 3.10 7.85
CA LEU A 6 -6.07 3.70 6.86
C LEU A 6 -6.81 4.70 6.00
N GLY A 7 -6.14 5.80 5.66
CA GLY A 7 -6.62 6.67 4.62
C GLY A 7 -6.55 5.96 3.27
N GLU A 8 -7.26 6.50 2.28
CA GLU A 8 -7.40 5.88 0.96
C GLU A 8 -6.04 5.57 0.33
N PHE A 9 -5.13 6.52 0.35
CA PHE A 9 -3.83 6.34 -0.30
C PHE A 9 -2.95 5.34 0.44
N GLU A 10 -2.89 5.43 1.76
CA GLU A 10 -2.13 4.46 2.56
C GLU A 10 -2.67 3.05 2.39
N TYR A 11 -4.00 2.92 2.31
CA TYR A 11 -4.65 1.65 2.05
C TYR A 11 -4.21 1.08 0.69
N ALA A 12 -4.24 1.92 -0.35
CA ALA A 12 -3.79 1.51 -1.68
C ALA A 12 -2.32 1.08 -1.68
N VAL A 13 -1.46 1.80 -0.96
CA VAL A 13 -0.04 1.46 -0.87
C VAL A 13 0.16 0.09 -0.22
N LEU A 14 -0.54 -0.19 0.87
CA LEU A 14 -0.43 -1.50 1.51
C LEU A 14 -0.95 -2.63 0.62
N LEU A 15 -2.08 -2.40 -0.06
CA LEU A 15 -2.62 -3.41 -0.98
C LEU A 15 -1.66 -3.68 -2.14
N ALA A 16 -1.08 -2.63 -2.71
CA ALA A 16 -0.09 -2.78 -3.79
C ALA A 16 1.11 -3.59 -3.31
N THR A 17 1.57 -3.32 -2.09
CA THR A 17 2.70 -4.05 -1.50
C THR A 17 2.38 -5.54 -1.36
N LEU A 18 1.16 -5.89 -0.94
CA LEU A 18 0.74 -7.28 -0.86
C LEU A 18 0.72 -7.95 -2.24
N HIS A 19 0.21 -7.27 -3.25
CA HIS A 19 0.18 -7.81 -4.62
C HIS A 19 1.58 -8.12 -5.14
N LEU A 20 2.53 -7.24 -4.86
CA LEU A 20 3.89 -7.36 -5.41
C LEU A 20 4.77 -8.33 -4.62
N ASP A 21 4.41 -8.59 -3.37
CA ASP A 21 5.12 -9.52 -2.50
C ASP A 21 6.62 -9.20 -2.43
N GLN A 22 7.48 -10.05 -2.96
CA GLN A 22 8.93 -9.84 -2.89
C GLN A 22 9.46 -8.75 -3.81
N ASP A 23 8.64 -8.31 -4.77
CA ASP A 23 9.02 -7.27 -5.73
C ASP A 23 8.48 -5.90 -5.34
N ALA A 24 8.13 -5.69 -4.08
CA ALA A 24 7.51 -4.45 -3.63
C ALA A 24 8.57 -3.39 -3.29
N TYR A 25 8.91 -2.58 -4.27
CA TYR A 25 9.68 -1.35 -4.07
C TYR A 25 8.92 -0.19 -4.72
N ALA A 26 9.41 1.04 -4.56
CA ALA A 26 8.62 2.22 -4.88
C ALA A 26 8.06 2.24 -6.31
N VAL A 27 8.89 1.92 -7.32
CA VAL A 27 8.48 2.02 -8.71
C VAL A 27 7.29 1.11 -9.05
N PRO A 28 7.36 -0.23 -8.82
CA PRO A 28 6.20 -1.08 -9.14
C PRO A 28 5.00 -0.81 -8.25
N ILE A 29 5.20 -0.36 -7.00
CA ILE A 29 4.07 0.04 -6.15
C ILE A 29 3.31 1.19 -6.82
N ARG A 30 4.04 2.23 -7.25
CA ARG A 30 3.45 3.37 -7.94
C ARG A 30 2.73 2.95 -9.22
N GLU A 31 3.39 2.15 -10.04
CA GLU A 31 2.83 1.69 -11.31
C GLU A 31 1.54 0.89 -11.12
N LEU A 32 1.52 0.03 -10.11
CA LEU A 32 0.34 -0.78 -9.83
C LEU A 32 -0.84 0.08 -9.38
N ILE A 33 -0.61 1.04 -8.50
CA ILE A 33 -1.66 1.95 -8.06
C ILE A 33 -2.21 2.74 -9.24
N GLU A 34 -1.32 3.30 -10.06
CA GLU A 34 -1.73 4.08 -11.24
C GLU A 34 -2.54 3.24 -12.21
N SER A 35 -2.10 2.01 -12.48
CA SER A 35 -2.77 1.16 -13.46
C SER A 35 -4.15 0.69 -12.98
N ARG A 36 -4.28 0.41 -11.68
CA ARG A 36 -5.55 -0.11 -11.15
C ARG A 36 -6.55 0.97 -10.81
N THR A 37 -6.09 2.16 -10.42
CA THR A 37 -7.00 3.24 -10.00
C THR A 37 -7.21 4.29 -11.08
N GLY A 38 -6.35 4.34 -12.08
CA GLY A 38 -6.39 5.39 -13.11
C GLY A 38 -5.96 6.75 -12.61
N ARG A 39 -5.42 6.83 -11.39
CA ARG A 39 -5.02 8.10 -10.78
C ARG A 39 -3.51 8.23 -10.77
N PRO A 40 -2.98 9.41 -11.14
CA PRO A 40 -1.54 9.63 -11.07
C PRO A 40 -1.07 9.65 -9.61
N VAL A 41 0.12 9.11 -9.38
CA VAL A 41 0.72 9.06 -8.04
C VAL A 41 1.99 9.89 -8.05
N ALA A 42 2.00 10.97 -7.28
CA ALA A 42 3.18 11.80 -7.14
C ALA A 42 4.25 11.04 -6.35
N ARG A 43 5.49 11.12 -6.82
CA ARG A 43 6.61 10.41 -6.21
C ARG A 43 6.80 10.79 -4.73
N GLY A 44 6.73 12.09 -4.43
CA GLY A 44 6.87 12.56 -3.05
C GLY A 44 5.77 12.06 -2.13
N ALA A 45 4.53 12.03 -2.64
CA ALA A 45 3.40 11.50 -1.87
C ALA A 45 3.60 10.02 -1.55
N LEU A 46 4.13 9.25 -2.50
CA LEU A 46 4.40 7.85 -2.28
C LEU A 46 5.44 7.63 -1.19
N TYR A 47 6.58 8.34 -1.27
CA TYR A 47 7.62 8.19 -0.27
C TYR A 47 7.16 8.63 1.11
N THR A 48 6.36 9.69 1.19
CA THR A 48 5.78 10.13 2.45
C THR A 48 4.88 9.05 3.05
N ALA A 49 4.04 8.43 2.21
CA ALA A 49 3.14 7.35 2.67
C ALA A 49 3.93 6.13 3.14
N LEU A 50 4.96 5.74 2.39
CA LEU A 50 5.81 4.61 2.78
C LEU A 50 6.48 4.85 4.14
N ASP A 51 7.02 6.05 4.33
CA ASP A 51 7.66 6.39 5.60
C ASP A 51 6.66 6.42 6.76
N ARG A 52 5.48 6.97 6.54
CA ARG A 52 4.43 6.99 7.57
C ARG A 52 3.97 5.59 7.94
N LEU A 53 3.78 4.74 6.96
CA LEU A 53 3.34 3.37 7.20
C LEU A 53 4.41 2.57 7.94
N GLU A 54 5.68 2.79 7.62
CA GLU A 54 6.76 2.17 8.36
C GLU A 54 6.80 2.70 9.80
N GLY A 55 6.64 4.01 9.97
CA GLY A 55 6.59 4.63 11.29
C GLY A 55 5.45 4.12 12.17
N LYS A 56 4.31 3.79 11.56
CA LYS A 56 3.16 3.21 12.26
C LYS A 56 3.32 1.71 12.52
N GLY A 57 4.38 1.11 12.01
CA GLY A 57 4.59 -0.34 12.15
C GLY A 57 3.80 -1.18 11.16
N CYS A 58 3.19 -0.57 10.13
CA CYS A 58 2.41 -1.30 9.13
C CYS A 58 3.24 -1.85 7.99
N LEU A 59 4.43 -1.28 7.77
CA LEU A 59 5.39 -1.75 6.79
C LEU A 59 6.74 -1.98 7.45
N ARG A 60 7.46 -2.95 6.92
CA ARG A 60 8.89 -3.14 7.21
C ARG A 60 9.64 -2.96 5.91
N SER A 61 10.86 -2.42 6.00
CA SER A 61 11.69 -2.27 4.82
C SER A 61 13.00 -3.02 5.00
N ARG A 62 13.57 -3.41 3.88
CA ARG A 62 14.90 -4.01 3.81
C ARG A 62 15.60 -3.50 2.57
N MET A 63 16.90 -3.36 2.65
CA MET A 63 17.68 -3.00 1.47
C MET A 63 17.98 -4.27 0.68
N GLY A 64 17.81 -4.21 -0.63
CA GLY A 64 18.16 -5.28 -1.52
C GLY A 64 19.66 -5.31 -1.77
N ASP A 65 20.11 -6.31 -2.52
CA ASP A 65 21.51 -6.46 -2.89
C ASP A 65 21.89 -5.36 -3.91
N PRO A 66 22.94 -4.56 -3.65
CA PRO A 66 23.37 -3.54 -4.61
C PRO A 66 23.68 -4.08 -6.00
N SER A 67 24.06 -5.36 -6.12
CA SER A 67 24.35 -5.98 -7.41
C SER A 67 23.11 -6.13 -8.29
N ASP A 68 21.92 -6.07 -7.70
CA ASP A 68 20.65 -6.20 -8.43
C ASP A 68 20.22 -4.88 -9.08
N GLU A 69 21.00 -3.80 -8.91
CA GLU A 69 20.63 -2.49 -9.38
C GLU A 69 21.63 -1.89 -10.36
N ARG A 70 21.10 -1.16 -11.33
CA ARG A 70 21.93 -0.33 -12.20
C ARG A 70 22.53 0.80 -11.38
N GLY A 71 23.83 1.03 -11.52
CA GLY A 71 24.53 2.08 -10.80
C GLY A 71 24.93 1.71 -9.39
N GLY A 72 24.73 0.46 -8.97
CA GLY A 72 25.23 -0.04 -7.69
C GLY A 72 24.49 0.47 -6.46
N LYS A 73 23.28 1.01 -6.63
CA LYS A 73 22.43 1.45 -5.51
C LYS A 73 21.45 0.36 -5.13
N ALA A 74 21.38 0.02 -3.85
CA ALA A 74 20.43 -0.96 -3.37
C ALA A 74 19.00 -0.39 -3.39
N ARG A 75 18.05 -1.25 -3.76
CA ARG A 75 16.62 -0.91 -3.69
C ARG A 75 16.11 -1.15 -2.28
N ARG A 76 15.18 -0.30 -1.88
CA ARG A 76 14.47 -0.48 -0.62
C ARG A 76 13.17 -1.22 -0.88
N TYR A 77 13.08 -2.44 -0.36
CA TYR A 77 11.91 -3.29 -0.50
C TYR A 77 11.04 -3.20 0.75
N PHE A 78 9.74 -3.36 0.55
CA PHE A 78 8.76 -3.24 1.63
C PHE A 78 7.97 -4.53 1.79
N THR A 79 7.60 -4.82 3.03
CA THR A 79 6.77 -5.97 3.38
C THR A 79 5.68 -5.49 4.33
N VAL A 80 4.45 -5.93 4.11
CA VAL A 80 3.35 -5.63 5.03
C VAL A 80 3.54 -6.45 6.30
N SER A 81 3.55 -5.77 7.44
CA SER A 81 3.69 -6.42 8.75
C SER A 81 2.37 -7.03 9.19
N ALA A 82 2.41 -7.79 10.30
CA ALA A 82 1.18 -8.31 10.92
C ALA A 82 0.24 -7.16 11.30
N ALA A 83 0.79 -6.06 11.83
CA ALA A 83 0.00 -4.88 12.16
C ALA A 83 -0.60 -4.23 10.92
N GLY A 84 0.17 -4.18 9.82
CA GLY A 84 -0.31 -3.67 8.55
C GLY A 84 -1.46 -4.52 7.99
N LEU A 85 -1.35 -5.83 8.10
CA LEU A 85 -2.43 -6.72 7.65
C LEU A 85 -3.70 -6.51 8.48
N LYS A 86 -3.56 -6.34 9.79
CA LYS A 86 -4.72 -6.01 10.65
C LYS A 86 -5.36 -4.70 10.24
N ALA A 87 -4.55 -3.68 9.92
CA ALA A 87 -5.06 -2.38 9.49
C ALA A 87 -5.81 -2.50 8.16
N ILE A 88 -5.30 -3.30 7.22
CA ILE A 88 -5.99 -3.58 5.96
C ILE A 88 -7.35 -4.21 6.23
N LYS A 89 -7.38 -5.25 7.06
CA LYS A 89 -8.64 -5.96 7.37
C LYS A 89 -9.65 -5.05 8.05
N ALA A 90 -9.21 -4.23 9.00
CA ALA A 90 -10.10 -3.30 9.70
C ALA A 90 -10.68 -2.25 8.74
N THR A 91 -9.83 -1.69 7.88
CA THR A 91 -10.26 -0.69 6.91
C THR A 91 -11.22 -1.29 5.88
N HIS A 92 -10.86 -2.45 5.33
CA HIS A 92 -11.71 -3.16 4.37
C HIS A 92 -13.07 -3.49 4.97
N GLY A 93 -13.09 -4.04 6.19
CA GLY A 93 -14.32 -4.40 6.86
C GLY A 93 -15.22 -3.20 7.15
N ALA A 94 -14.62 -2.09 7.62
CA ALA A 94 -15.38 -0.88 7.91
C ALA A 94 -16.04 -0.32 6.64
N LEU A 95 -15.27 -0.25 5.54
CA LEU A 95 -15.81 0.26 4.28
C LEU A 95 -16.86 -0.67 3.69
N ALA A 96 -16.63 -1.99 3.78
CA ALA A 96 -17.63 -2.97 3.32
C ALA A 96 -18.94 -2.85 4.10
N ASN A 97 -18.84 -2.62 5.41
CA ASN A 97 -20.04 -2.41 6.22
C ASN A 97 -20.80 -1.15 5.82
N MET A 98 -20.09 -0.09 5.43
CA MET A 98 -20.74 1.15 4.99
C MET A 98 -21.41 1.01 3.62
N THR A 99 -20.85 0.16 2.74
CA THR A 99 -21.44 -0.02 1.39
C THR A 99 -22.54 -1.08 1.36
N ARG A 100 -22.68 -1.87 2.43
CA ARG A 100 -23.70 -2.91 2.50
C ARG A 100 -25.09 -2.34 2.32
N GLY A 101 -25.86 -2.90 1.40
CA GLY A 101 -27.17 -2.42 1.05
C GLY A 101 -27.20 -1.42 -0.10
N LEU A 102 -26.01 -0.97 -0.54
CA LEU A 102 -25.90 0.02 -1.62
C LEU A 102 -25.33 -0.58 -2.91
N GLU A 103 -25.19 -1.89 -2.98
CA GLU A 103 -24.48 -2.58 -4.07
C GLU A 103 -25.08 -2.22 -5.43
N THR A 104 -26.43 -2.21 -5.52
CA THR A 104 -27.10 -1.89 -6.78
C THR A 104 -26.81 -0.47 -7.23
N ILE A 105 -26.84 0.47 -6.28
CA ILE A 105 -26.55 1.89 -6.58
C ILE A 105 -25.11 2.07 -7.05
N LEU A 106 -24.18 1.39 -6.39
CA LEU A 106 -22.75 1.52 -6.69
C LEU A 106 -22.36 0.86 -8.01
N GLU A 107 -23.10 -0.15 -8.44
CA GLU A 107 -22.87 -0.83 -9.72
C GLU A 107 -23.39 -0.02 -10.90
N GLN A 108 -24.33 0.89 -10.67
CA GLN A 108 -24.86 1.77 -11.71
C GLN A 108 -23.87 2.92 -11.93
N SER A 109 -23.30 2.96 -13.07
CA SER A 109 -22.35 4.03 -13.40
C SER A 109 -22.77 4.76 -14.67
#